data_6d40aec69b67c87b800515590876dbea
#
_entry.id   6d40aec69b67c87b800515590876dbea
#
_cell.length_a   1.000
_cell.length_b   1.000
_cell.length_c   1.000
_cell.angle_alpha   90.00
_cell.angle_beta   90.00
_cell.angle_gamma   90.00
#
_symmetry.space_group_name_H-M   'P 1'
#
loop_
_entity.id
_entity.type
_entity.pdbx_description
1 polymer ?
#
loop_
_entity_poly.entity_id
_entity_poly.type
_entity_poly.pdbx_seq_one_letter_code
_entity_poly.pdbx_strand_id
1 'polypeptide(L)'
;TSLIVSSLDQKKVNQTKLNDIKGMVESFSIKEEKFINEIYYVNLGVSFNKKKVFSYLEKKNIFPSIPLKKKILFIPVIIDESKKDLLIFSNNKFYKEWNNYTKSFHLIEYILPTEDLEDFRLIKDKFDFIEQYDFKEIIDKYFLENSIITLIFKNQNEVRTLSRITIKDNIILKNQSFLNMDISNNDQVNSLINDLKINYEDYWKNLNQINTSLKLILNIKLDNSNNLKVSNFEKILNETDLIYDFFITKFDKNFNFYKIIYNGTPDNFLESMNNYHYKFDIQNKLWVIK
;
A
#
# COMPACT_ATOMS: atom_id res chain seq x y z
N THR A 1 0.98 -3.17 12.45
CA THR A 1 1.55 -1.93 11.86
C THR A 1 1.31 -1.84 10.37
N SER A 2 1.54 -2.89 9.58
CA SER A 2 1.22 -2.88 8.15
C SER A 2 -0.27 -2.56 7.90
N LEU A 3 -1.17 -3.16 8.68
CA LEU A 3 -2.61 -2.91 8.59
C LEU A 3 -2.97 -1.44 8.84
N ILE A 4 -2.37 -0.79 9.85
CA ILE A 4 -2.59 0.63 10.14
C ILE A 4 -2.06 1.49 9.00
N VAL A 5 -0.82 1.25 8.56
CA VAL A 5 -0.19 2.01 7.48
C VAL A 5 -0.92 1.82 6.14
N SER A 6 -1.43 0.62 5.87
CA SER A 6 -2.17 0.33 4.64
C SER A 6 -3.61 0.84 4.63
N SER A 7 -4.20 1.06 5.81
CA SER A 7 -5.60 1.47 5.96
C SER A 7 -5.78 2.97 6.21
N LEU A 8 -4.73 3.66 6.65
CA LEU A 8 -4.76 5.08 7.01
C LEU A 8 -3.94 5.92 6.04
N ASP A 9 -4.44 7.11 5.73
CA ASP A 9 -3.60 8.15 5.14
C ASP A 9 -2.51 8.60 6.13
N GLN A 10 -1.41 9.12 5.62
CA GLN A 10 -0.24 9.49 6.43
C GLN A 10 -0.59 10.54 7.50
N LYS A 11 -1.54 11.44 7.21
CA LYS A 11 -2.00 12.44 8.17
C LYS A 11 -2.64 11.79 9.40
N LYS A 12 -3.49 10.78 9.19
CA LYS A 12 -4.13 10.04 10.29
C LYS A 12 -3.13 9.20 11.07
N VAL A 13 -2.15 8.59 10.37
CA VAL A 13 -1.04 7.86 11.01
C VAL A 13 -0.27 8.78 11.95
N ASN A 14 0.11 9.97 11.50
CA ASN A 14 0.86 10.95 12.29
C ASN A 14 0.07 11.50 13.49
N GLN A 15 -1.25 11.49 13.43
CA GLN A 15 -2.13 11.89 14.55
C GLN A 15 -2.31 10.80 15.62
N THR A 16 -1.82 9.59 15.38
CA THR A 16 -1.93 8.48 16.34
C THR A 16 -0.99 8.70 17.51
N LYS A 17 -1.53 8.83 18.72
CA LYS A 17 -0.73 9.09 19.92
C LYS A 17 0.03 7.84 20.36
N LEU A 18 1.24 8.05 20.89
CA LEU A 18 2.07 6.94 21.39
C LEU A 18 1.34 6.11 22.48
N ASN A 19 0.54 6.75 23.32
CA ASN A 19 -0.24 6.05 24.35
C ASN A 19 -1.29 5.10 23.75
N ASP A 20 -1.92 5.48 22.63
CA ASP A 20 -2.85 4.62 21.93
C ASP A 20 -2.12 3.39 21.37
N ILE A 21 -0.92 3.61 20.79
CA ILE A 21 -0.07 2.52 20.28
C ILE A 21 0.35 1.57 21.39
N LYS A 22 0.82 2.11 22.53
CA LYS A 22 1.19 1.31 23.72
C LYS A 22 0.03 0.50 24.24
N GLY A 23 -1.18 1.05 24.25
CA GLY A 23 -2.40 0.35 24.67
C GLY A 23 -2.76 -0.88 23.81
N MET A 24 -2.29 -0.91 22.56
CA MET A 24 -2.52 -2.01 21.63
C MET A 24 -1.43 -3.09 21.67
N VAL A 25 -0.29 -2.83 22.32
CA VAL A 25 0.80 -3.80 22.44
C VAL A 25 0.36 -4.98 23.32
N GLU A 26 0.67 -6.18 22.86
CA GLU A 26 0.46 -7.44 23.59
C GLU A 26 1.76 -7.91 24.24
N SER A 27 2.85 -7.90 23.47
CA SER A 27 4.18 -8.30 23.95
C SER A 27 5.27 -7.59 23.15
N PHE A 28 6.48 -7.58 23.69
CA PHE A 28 7.65 -7.15 22.97
C PHE A 28 8.84 -8.08 23.29
N SER A 29 9.79 -8.16 22.37
CA SER A 29 11.04 -8.87 22.53
C SER A 29 12.20 -8.02 22.02
N ILE A 30 13.33 -8.07 22.69
CA ILE A 30 14.57 -7.46 22.22
C ILE A 30 15.18 -8.41 21.20
N LYS A 31 15.34 -7.96 19.96
CA LYS A 31 15.97 -8.74 18.88
C LYS A 31 17.48 -8.52 18.83
N GLU A 32 17.89 -7.30 19.10
CA GLU A 32 19.29 -6.90 19.08
C GLU A 32 19.48 -5.68 19.97
N GLU A 33 20.58 -5.65 20.69
CA GLU A 33 20.98 -4.49 21.47
C GLU A 33 22.48 -4.20 21.27
N LYS A 34 22.84 -2.93 21.22
CA LYS A 34 24.21 -2.47 21.06
C LYS A 34 24.43 -1.20 21.88
N PHE A 35 25.59 -1.11 22.51
CA PHE A 35 26.06 0.10 23.17
C PHE A 35 27.27 0.62 22.42
N ILE A 36 27.16 1.76 21.73
CA ILE A 36 28.23 2.33 20.90
C ILE A 36 28.30 3.82 21.19
N ASN A 37 29.46 4.33 21.49
CA ASN A 37 29.74 5.74 21.77
C ASN A 37 28.76 6.35 22.80
N GLU A 38 28.56 5.67 23.92
CA GLU A 38 27.65 6.07 25.02
C GLU A 38 26.16 6.11 24.63
N ILE A 39 25.81 5.62 23.45
CA ILE A 39 24.42 5.52 22.99
C ILE A 39 23.97 4.06 22.98
N TYR A 40 22.81 3.82 23.59
CA TYR A 40 22.19 2.50 23.60
C TYR A 40 21.23 2.36 22.42
N TYR A 41 21.51 1.40 21.56
CA TYR A 41 20.69 1.04 20.41
C TYR A 41 19.94 -0.27 20.70
N VAL A 42 18.64 -0.27 20.44
CA VAL A 42 17.85 -1.46 20.62
C VAL A 42 16.93 -1.69 19.41
N ASN A 43 16.89 -2.94 18.94
CA ASN A 43 15.94 -3.40 17.93
C ASN A 43 14.87 -4.22 18.64
N LEU A 44 13.63 -3.74 18.64
CA LEU A 44 12.50 -4.36 19.29
C LEU A 44 11.58 -5.04 18.30
N GLY A 45 11.25 -6.31 18.57
CA GLY A 45 10.07 -6.96 18.01
C GLY A 45 8.85 -6.65 18.86
N VAL A 46 7.81 -6.06 18.28
CA VAL A 46 6.58 -5.71 19.00
C VAL A 46 5.41 -6.47 18.40
N SER A 47 4.68 -7.22 19.24
CA SER A 47 3.44 -7.88 18.88
C SER A 47 2.24 -7.06 19.37
N PHE A 48 1.25 -6.90 18.50
CA PHE A 48 0.04 -6.14 18.81
C PHE A 48 -1.15 -7.06 18.99
N ASN A 49 -1.98 -6.74 19.96
CA ASN A 49 -3.25 -7.44 20.14
C ASN A 49 -4.23 -7.05 19.03
N LYS A 50 -4.56 -8.00 18.18
CA LYS A 50 -5.40 -7.81 17.00
C LYS A 50 -6.75 -7.17 17.34
N LYS A 51 -7.45 -7.67 18.36
CA LYS A 51 -8.76 -7.14 18.78
C LYS A 51 -8.67 -5.70 19.23
N LYS A 52 -7.62 -5.32 19.94
CA LYS A 52 -7.40 -3.92 20.38
C LYS A 52 -7.12 -3.00 19.19
N VAL A 53 -6.33 -3.47 18.20
CA VAL A 53 -6.08 -2.71 16.96
C VAL A 53 -7.37 -2.47 16.19
N PHE A 54 -8.17 -3.50 15.96
CA PHE A 54 -9.47 -3.35 15.30
C PHE A 54 -10.41 -2.42 16.05
N SER A 55 -10.53 -2.59 17.37
CA SER A 55 -11.36 -1.71 18.19
C SER A 55 -10.92 -0.25 18.14
N TYR A 56 -9.61 0.01 18.07
CA TYR A 56 -9.08 1.35 17.87
C TYR A 56 -9.47 1.95 16.52
N LEU A 57 -9.35 1.17 15.44
CA LEU A 57 -9.72 1.59 14.09
C LEU A 57 -11.24 1.85 13.99
N GLU A 58 -12.05 0.93 14.50
CA GLU A 58 -13.52 1.08 14.55
C GLU A 58 -13.98 2.34 15.27
N LYS A 59 -13.38 2.68 16.43
CA LYS A 59 -13.66 3.93 17.16
C LYS A 59 -13.36 5.18 16.33
N LYS A 60 -12.51 5.07 15.32
CA LYS A 60 -12.17 6.16 14.39
C LYS A 60 -12.94 6.07 13.07
N ASN A 61 -13.92 5.18 12.97
CA ASN A 61 -14.65 4.87 11.74
C ASN A 61 -13.74 4.46 10.57
N ILE A 62 -12.68 3.71 10.88
CA ILE A 62 -11.73 3.22 9.91
C ILE A 62 -11.91 1.71 9.82
N PHE A 63 -12.22 1.24 8.62
CA PHE A 63 -12.38 -0.17 8.34
C PHE A 63 -11.19 -0.64 7.50
N PRO A 64 -10.29 -1.47 8.07
CA PRO A 64 -9.12 -1.93 7.34
C PRO A 64 -9.53 -2.79 6.15
N SER A 65 -8.92 -2.52 5.00
CA SER A 65 -9.00 -3.36 3.81
C SER A 65 -7.67 -4.11 3.61
N ILE A 66 -7.71 -5.21 2.87
CA ILE A 66 -6.46 -5.85 2.45
C ILE A 66 -5.75 -4.90 1.49
N PRO A 67 -4.49 -4.54 1.77
CA PRO A 67 -3.72 -3.72 0.86
C PRO A 67 -3.39 -4.54 -0.39
N LEU A 68 -4.10 -4.27 -1.48
CA LEU A 68 -3.75 -4.83 -2.78
C LEU A 68 -2.53 -4.09 -3.30
N LYS A 69 -1.40 -4.79 -3.46
CA LYS A 69 -0.27 -4.27 -4.20
C LYS A 69 -0.69 -4.08 -5.66
N LYS A 70 -0.41 -2.90 -6.22
CA LYS A 70 -0.77 -2.59 -7.60
C LYS A 70 0.46 -2.09 -8.36
N LYS A 71 0.60 -2.59 -9.60
CA LYS A 71 1.58 -2.06 -10.54
C LYS A 71 1.01 -0.82 -11.21
N ILE A 72 1.80 0.25 -11.21
CA ILE A 72 1.44 1.54 -11.82
C ILE A 72 2.61 2.02 -12.66
N LEU A 73 2.35 2.40 -13.92
CA LEU A 73 3.36 3.06 -14.75
C LEU A 73 3.60 4.47 -14.21
N PHE A 74 4.85 4.80 -13.93
CA PHE A 74 5.24 6.12 -13.42
C PHE A 74 6.16 6.83 -14.41
N ILE A 75 5.72 7.98 -14.92
CA ILE A 75 6.47 8.78 -15.90
C ILE A 75 6.83 10.14 -15.27
N PRO A 76 8.04 10.28 -14.69
CA PRO A 76 8.52 11.57 -14.21
C PRO A 76 9.15 12.36 -15.36
N VAL A 77 8.79 13.65 -15.50
CA VAL A 77 9.37 14.57 -16.45
C VAL A 77 9.79 15.84 -15.72
N ILE A 78 11.07 16.22 -15.76
CA ILE A 78 11.52 17.50 -15.25
C ILE A 78 11.47 18.52 -16.38
N ILE A 79 10.88 19.68 -16.08
CA ILE A 79 10.79 20.84 -16.99
C ILE A 79 11.67 21.93 -16.39
N ASP A 80 12.81 22.20 -17.02
CA ASP A 80 13.68 23.33 -16.67
C ASP A 80 13.18 24.57 -17.41
N GLU A 81 12.33 25.35 -16.73
CA GLU A 81 11.72 26.56 -17.32
C GLU A 81 12.78 27.59 -17.69
N SER A 82 13.91 27.66 -16.96
CA SER A 82 14.98 28.61 -17.21
C SER A 82 15.76 28.30 -18.48
N LYS A 83 15.92 27.02 -18.79
CA LYS A 83 16.66 26.54 -19.98
C LYS A 83 15.75 26.18 -21.13
N LYS A 84 14.44 26.16 -20.93
CA LYS A 84 13.44 25.65 -21.86
C LYS A 84 13.78 24.24 -22.35
N ASP A 85 14.11 23.35 -21.39
CA ASP A 85 14.51 21.99 -21.69
C ASP A 85 13.75 20.98 -20.82
N LEU A 86 13.64 19.74 -21.33
CA LEU A 86 13.03 18.61 -20.67
C LEU A 86 14.09 17.59 -20.28
N LEU A 87 14.07 17.15 -19.04
CA LEU A 87 14.92 16.05 -18.56
C LEU A 87 14.04 14.82 -18.28
N ILE A 88 14.31 13.76 -19.01
CA ILE A 88 13.63 12.48 -18.92
C ILE A 88 14.66 11.35 -18.84
N PHE A 89 14.21 10.15 -18.46
CA PHE A 89 15.04 8.96 -18.34
C PHE A 89 16.32 9.20 -17.51
N SER A 90 17.47 8.75 -18.00
CA SER A 90 18.75 8.88 -17.30
C SER A 90 19.20 10.30 -17.00
N ASN A 91 18.68 11.31 -17.68
CA ASN A 91 18.94 12.72 -17.36
C ASN A 91 18.07 13.27 -16.23
N ASN A 92 17.07 12.49 -15.81
CA ASN A 92 16.13 12.85 -14.75
C ASN A 92 16.50 12.15 -13.44
N LYS A 93 16.82 12.94 -12.40
CA LYS A 93 17.14 12.40 -11.08
C LYS A 93 15.99 11.62 -10.44
N PHE A 94 14.73 12.07 -10.62
CA PHE A 94 13.58 11.34 -10.09
C PHE A 94 13.43 9.97 -10.76
N TYR A 95 13.69 9.87 -12.05
CA TYR A 95 13.70 8.58 -12.73
C TYR A 95 14.76 7.64 -12.14
N LYS A 96 15.99 8.11 -11.92
CA LYS A 96 17.09 7.30 -11.36
C LYS A 96 16.82 6.83 -9.93
N GLU A 97 16.35 7.75 -9.08
CA GLU A 97 16.26 7.51 -7.63
C GLU A 97 14.91 6.93 -7.21
N TRP A 98 13.89 6.94 -8.08
CA TRP A 98 12.52 6.57 -7.70
C TRP A 98 12.42 5.20 -7.06
N ASN A 99 13.00 4.17 -7.69
CA ASN A 99 12.94 2.81 -7.19
C ASN A 99 14.08 2.47 -6.21
N ASN A 100 15.12 3.31 -6.11
CA ASN A 100 16.20 3.13 -5.14
C ASN A 100 15.79 3.57 -3.72
N TYR A 101 14.80 4.46 -3.62
CA TYR A 101 14.32 4.97 -2.34
C TYR A 101 13.23 4.05 -1.76
N THR A 102 13.60 3.22 -0.77
CA THR A 102 12.74 2.17 -0.20
C THR A 102 12.61 2.23 1.32
N LYS A 103 12.64 3.42 1.93
CA LYS A 103 12.59 3.55 3.40
C LYS A 103 11.26 3.15 4.05
N SER A 104 10.18 3.07 3.31
CA SER A 104 8.85 2.81 3.83
C SER A 104 8.18 1.61 3.15
N PHE A 105 7.22 1.00 3.81
CA PHE A 105 6.37 0.00 3.18
C PHE A 105 5.49 0.66 2.13
N HIS A 106 5.61 0.24 0.88
CA HIS A 106 4.85 0.77 -0.26
C HIS A 106 3.83 -0.24 -0.78
N LEU A 107 2.61 0.23 -1.07
CA LEU A 107 1.53 -0.54 -1.68
C LEU A 107 1.59 -0.51 -3.20
N ILE A 108 2.24 0.50 -3.76
CA ILE A 108 2.38 0.69 -5.20
C ILE A 108 3.77 0.20 -5.63
N GLU A 109 3.78 -0.69 -6.62
CA GLU A 109 4.97 -1.07 -7.37
C GLU A 109 5.05 -0.17 -8.60
N TYR A 110 6.04 0.73 -8.62
CA TYR A 110 6.21 1.67 -9.72
C TYR A 110 7.03 1.05 -10.84
N ILE A 111 6.43 0.98 -12.03
CA ILE A 111 7.11 0.59 -13.26
C ILE A 111 7.54 1.87 -13.97
N LEU A 112 8.82 2.06 -14.16
CA LEU A 112 9.37 3.18 -14.92
C LEU A 112 9.46 2.81 -16.41
N PRO A 113 9.18 3.74 -17.33
CA PRO A 113 9.35 3.47 -18.77
C PRO A 113 10.82 3.20 -19.09
N THR A 114 11.05 2.26 -19.99
CA THR A 114 12.39 2.01 -20.52
C THR A 114 12.86 3.20 -21.36
N GLU A 115 14.16 3.51 -21.32
CA GLU A 115 14.72 4.57 -22.17
C GLU A 115 14.51 4.24 -23.65
N ASP A 116 13.84 5.16 -24.34
CA ASP A 116 13.52 5.06 -25.76
C ASP A 116 13.69 6.42 -26.43
N LEU A 117 14.41 6.44 -27.57
CA LEU A 117 14.66 7.67 -28.33
C LEU A 117 13.39 8.22 -29.00
N GLU A 118 12.46 7.35 -29.37
CA GLU A 118 11.19 7.78 -29.95
C GLU A 118 10.33 8.46 -28.89
N ASP A 119 10.22 7.85 -27.70
CA ASP A 119 9.52 8.44 -26.56
C ASP A 119 10.15 9.76 -26.12
N PHE A 120 11.48 9.83 -26.14
CA PHE A 120 12.22 11.06 -25.86
C PHE A 120 11.82 12.19 -26.82
N ARG A 121 11.84 11.92 -28.13
CA ARG A 121 11.46 12.90 -29.17
C ARG A 121 10.00 13.31 -29.03
N LEU A 122 9.13 12.32 -28.86
CA LEU A 122 7.70 12.55 -28.71
C LEU A 122 7.37 13.49 -27.54
N ILE A 123 7.99 13.28 -26.39
CA ILE A 123 7.80 14.16 -25.22
C ILE A 123 8.41 15.54 -25.48
N LYS A 124 9.59 15.59 -26.08
CA LYS A 124 10.30 16.85 -26.36
C LYS A 124 9.55 17.73 -27.35
N ASP A 125 8.94 17.16 -28.37
CA ASP A 125 8.14 17.88 -29.37
C ASP A 125 6.85 18.48 -28.78
N LYS A 126 6.42 18.01 -27.60
CA LYS A 126 5.26 18.51 -26.86
C LYS A 126 5.60 19.54 -25.79
N PHE A 127 6.83 20.06 -25.74
CA PHE A 127 7.28 20.98 -24.69
C PHE A 127 6.29 22.12 -24.40
N ASP A 128 5.83 22.83 -25.42
CA ASP A 128 4.93 23.99 -25.27
C ASP A 128 3.53 23.63 -24.76
N PHE A 129 3.14 22.36 -24.87
CA PHE A 129 1.82 21.84 -24.47
C PHE A 129 1.93 20.64 -23.51
N ILE A 130 3.06 20.48 -22.82
CA ILE A 130 3.36 19.30 -22.03
C ILE A 130 2.33 19.06 -20.92
N GLU A 131 1.76 20.11 -20.34
CA GLU A 131 0.72 19.96 -19.31
C GLU A 131 -0.58 19.35 -19.86
N GLN A 132 -0.83 19.50 -21.16
CA GLN A 132 -2.04 18.98 -21.83
C GLN A 132 -1.78 17.62 -22.51
N TYR A 133 -0.54 17.27 -22.73
CA TYR A 133 -0.16 16.00 -23.37
C TYR A 133 -0.57 14.82 -22.48
N ASP A 134 -1.27 13.85 -23.05
CA ASP A 134 -1.85 12.73 -22.30
C ASP A 134 -0.91 11.54 -22.10
N PHE A 135 0.23 11.50 -22.81
CA PHE A 135 1.21 10.42 -22.78
C PHE A 135 0.65 9.05 -23.23
N LYS A 136 -0.49 9.03 -23.88
CA LYS A 136 -1.20 7.80 -24.21
C LYS A 136 -0.35 6.84 -25.04
N GLU A 137 0.38 7.34 -26.04
CA GLU A 137 1.24 6.52 -26.92
C GLU A 137 2.31 5.76 -26.12
N ILE A 138 2.82 6.36 -25.03
CA ILE A 138 3.81 5.74 -24.16
C ILE A 138 3.12 4.77 -23.20
N ILE A 139 2.00 5.17 -22.61
CA ILE A 139 1.24 4.34 -21.65
C ILE A 139 0.79 3.02 -22.30
N ASP A 140 0.29 3.10 -23.51
CA ASP A 140 -0.26 1.93 -24.23
C ASP A 140 0.81 0.85 -24.49
N LYS A 141 2.11 1.21 -24.58
CA LYS A 141 3.22 0.25 -24.72
C LYS A 141 3.37 -0.69 -23.53
N TYR A 142 2.91 -0.28 -22.33
CA TYR A 142 3.12 -1.03 -21.09
C TYR A 142 1.95 -1.92 -20.70
N PHE A 143 0.81 -1.83 -21.37
CA PHE A 143 -0.40 -2.63 -21.08
C PHE A 143 -0.83 -2.57 -19.61
N LEU A 144 -0.64 -1.41 -18.96
CA LEU A 144 -1.04 -1.17 -17.58
C LEU A 144 -2.27 -0.26 -17.53
N GLU A 145 -3.28 -0.66 -16.76
CA GLU A 145 -4.53 0.10 -16.55
C GLU A 145 -4.33 1.39 -15.76
N ASN A 146 -3.21 1.49 -15.02
CA ASN A 146 -2.98 2.58 -14.10
C ASN A 146 -1.66 3.28 -14.43
N SER A 147 -1.69 4.61 -14.41
CA SER A 147 -0.51 5.42 -14.68
C SER A 147 -0.46 6.66 -13.80
N ILE A 148 0.74 7.12 -13.52
CA ILE A 148 1.00 8.41 -12.88
C ILE A 148 2.03 9.14 -13.72
N ILE A 149 1.63 10.29 -14.26
CA ILE A 149 2.53 11.20 -14.97
C ILE A 149 2.79 12.37 -14.04
N THR A 150 4.06 12.65 -13.76
CA THR A 150 4.43 13.77 -12.89
C THR A 150 5.35 14.73 -13.62
N LEU A 151 4.80 15.89 -13.92
CA LEU A 151 5.56 17.02 -14.44
C LEU A 151 6.16 17.78 -13.27
N ILE A 152 7.47 17.94 -13.27
CA ILE A 152 8.26 18.57 -12.20
C ILE A 152 8.87 19.83 -12.77
N PHE A 153 8.23 20.97 -12.52
CA PHE A 153 8.68 22.29 -12.99
C PHE A 153 9.75 22.81 -12.04
N LYS A 154 10.94 23.01 -12.58
CA LYS A 154 12.06 23.61 -11.87
C LYS A 154 12.15 25.07 -12.22
N ASN A 155 12.00 25.92 -11.20
CA ASN A 155 12.34 27.33 -11.26
C ASN A 155 13.46 27.63 -10.24
N GLN A 156 14.03 28.83 -10.22
CA GLN A 156 15.25 29.17 -9.43
C GLN A 156 15.15 28.79 -7.94
N ASN A 157 14.01 29.04 -7.29
CA ASN A 157 13.81 28.80 -5.85
C ASN A 157 12.57 27.95 -5.53
N GLU A 158 11.93 27.39 -6.53
CA GLU A 158 10.69 26.62 -6.35
C GLU A 158 10.67 25.40 -7.26
N VAL A 159 10.16 24.32 -6.73
CA VAL A 159 9.78 23.14 -7.51
C VAL A 159 8.28 22.97 -7.42
N ARG A 160 7.61 23.02 -8.55
CA ARG A 160 6.18 22.73 -8.67
C ARG A 160 6.00 21.36 -9.30
N THR A 161 5.11 20.55 -8.75
CA THR A 161 4.74 19.26 -9.35
C THR A 161 3.29 19.28 -9.78
N LEU A 162 3.03 18.82 -11.00
CA LEU A 162 1.70 18.52 -11.51
C LEU A 162 1.62 17.03 -11.81
N SER A 163 0.88 16.31 -10.98
CA SER A 163 0.70 14.86 -11.13
C SER A 163 -0.68 14.55 -11.68
N ARG A 164 -0.72 13.83 -12.80
CA ARG A 164 -1.92 13.22 -13.35
C ARG A 164 -1.93 11.76 -12.93
N ILE A 165 -2.86 11.39 -12.08
CA ILE A 165 -3.01 10.06 -11.53
C ILE A 165 -4.22 9.41 -12.19
N THR A 166 -3.99 8.36 -12.98
CA THR A 166 -5.03 7.56 -13.62
C THR A 166 -5.10 6.21 -12.95
N ILE A 167 -6.23 5.91 -12.31
CA ILE A 167 -6.49 4.62 -11.67
C ILE A 167 -7.83 4.12 -12.21
N LYS A 168 -7.79 3.04 -12.97
CA LYS A 168 -8.91 2.58 -13.79
C LYS A 168 -9.38 3.75 -14.67
N ASP A 169 -10.65 4.10 -14.62
CA ASP A 169 -11.24 5.20 -15.41
C ASP A 169 -11.23 6.56 -14.69
N ASN A 170 -10.68 6.62 -13.47
CA ASN A 170 -10.64 7.86 -12.68
C ASN A 170 -9.34 8.60 -12.90
N ILE A 171 -9.44 9.87 -13.31
CA ILE A 171 -8.29 10.77 -13.50
C ILE A 171 -8.35 11.87 -12.44
N ILE A 172 -7.25 12.05 -11.72
CA ILE A 172 -7.06 13.13 -10.77
C ILE A 172 -5.82 13.93 -11.10
N LEU A 173 -5.94 15.24 -10.99
CA LEU A 173 -4.83 16.19 -11.09
C LEU A 173 -4.45 16.66 -9.68
N LYS A 174 -3.16 16.59 -9.35
CA LYS A 174 -2.57 17.10 -8.10
C LYS A 174 -1.49 18.10 -8.43
N ASN A 175 -1.63 19.32 -7.92
CA ASN A 175 -0.64 20.38 -8.02
C ASN A 175 -0.06 20.66 -6.64
N GLN A 176 1.28 20.69 -6.52
CA GLN A 176 1.99 20.94 -5.27
C GLN A 176 3.21 21.83 -5.55
N SER A 177 3.48 22.75 -4.63
CA SER A 177 4.66 23.64 -4.69
C SER A 177 5.55 23.42 -3.48
N PHE A 178 6.86 23.38 -3.73
CA PHE A 178 7.90 23.18 -2.73
C PHE A 178 8.88 24.35 -2.81
N LEU A 179 8.83 25.22 -1.80
CA LEU A 179 9.69 26.40 -1.72
C LEU A 179 11.09 26.03 -1.21
N ASN A 180 12.11 26.76 -1.65
CA ASN A 180 13.50 26.58 -1.27
C ASN A 180 14.04 25.16 -1.54
N MET A 181 13.60 24.57 -2.62
CA MET A 181 13.97 23.22 -3.01
C MET A 181 14.98 23.22 -4.16
N ASP A 182 16.11 22.54 -3.94
CA ASP A 182 17.14 22.32 -4.95
C ASP A 182 17.15 20.86 -5.40
N ILE A 183 16.73 20.61 -6.63
CA ILE A 183 16.75 19.26 -7.23
C ILE A 183 18.17 18.78 -7.60
N SER A 184 19.21 19.62 -7.43
CA SER A 184 20.61 19.15 -7.53
C SER A 184 21.04 18.40 -6.27
N ASN A 185 20.39 18.65 -5.13
CA ASN A 185 20.63 17.98 -3.86
C ASN A 185 19.85 16.65 -3.77
N ASN A 186 20.58 15.54 -3.64
CA ASN A 186 19.97 14.19 -3.62
C ASN A 186 19.08 13.96 -2.40
N ASP A 187 19.39 14.51 -1.24
CA ASP A 187 18.57 14.35 -0.03
C ASP A 187 17.21 15.04 -0.18
N GLN A 188 17.22 16.21 -0.81
CA GLN A 188 15.97 16.93 -1.12
C GLN A 188 15.14 16.19 -2.18
N VAL A 189 15.79 15.65 -3.22
CA VAL A 189 15.12 14.80 -4.22
C VAL A 189 14.49 13.58 -3.55
N ASN A 190 15.22 12.88 -2.67
CA ASN A 190 14.73 11.72 -1.96
C ASN A 190 13.56 12.06 -1.02
N SER A 191 13.61 13.23 -0.36
CA SER A 191 12.49 13.72 0.45
C SER A 191 11.24 13.95 -0.40
N LEU A 192 11.37 14.60 -1.55
CA LEU A 192 10.26 14.83 -2.46
C LEU A 192 9.70 13.53 -3.04
N ILE A 193 10.55 12.57 -3.42
CA ILE A 193 10.13 11.24 -3.85
C ILE A 193 9.27 10.57 -2.77
N ASN A 194 9.72 10.63 -1.51
CA ASN A 194 8.96 10.06 -0.40
C ASN A 194 7.58 10.72 -0.24
N ASP A 195 7.53 12.05 -0.28
CA ASP A 195 6.28 12.81 -0.14
C ASP A 195 5.30 12.51 -1.29
N LEU A 196 5.79 12.43 -2.51
CA LEU A 196 4.99 12.07 -3.68
C LEU A 196 4.46 10.62 -3.56
N LYS A 197 5.31 9.65 -3.18
CA LYS A 197 4.89 8.26 -2.96
C LYS A 197 3.81 8.15 -1.88
N ILE A 198 3.97 8.85 -0.75
CA ILE A 198 2.95 8.90 0.30
C ILE A 198 1.62 9.43 -0.25
N ASN A 199 1.65 10.53 -1.00
CA ASN A 199 0.45 11.14 -1.59
C ASN A 199 -0.26 10.21 -2.58
N TYR A 200 0.49 9.51 -3.43
CA TYR A 200 -0.08 8.56 -4.39
C TYR A 200 -0.68 7.34 -3.70
N GLU A 201 -0.01 6.84 -2.67
CA GLU A 201 -0.51 5.73 -1.87
C GLU A 201 -1.73 6.11 -1.04
N ASP A 202 -1.76 7.30 -0.45
CA ASP A 202 -2.92 7.79 0.29
C ASP A 202 -4.13 7.92 -0.64
N TYR A 203 -3.91 8.36 -1.89
CA TYR A 203 -4.96 8.37 -2.89
C TYR A 203 -5.44 6.96 -3.23
N TRP A 204 -4.52 6.01 -3.48
CA TRP A 204 -4.83 4.61 -3.71
C TRP A 204 -5.62 4.00 -2.56
N LYS A 205 -5.21 4.24 -1.32
CA LYS A 205 -5.92 3.79 -0.12
C LYS A 205 -7.34 4.32 -0.06
N ASN A 206 -7.52 5.61 -0.32
CA ASN A 206 -8.86 6.24 -0.29
C ASN A 206 -9.80 5.66 -1.33
N LEU A 207 -9.34 5.36 -2.54
CA LEU A 207 -10.14 4.73 -3.58
C LEU A 207 -10.54 3.28 -3.24
N ASN A 208 -9.69 2.60 -2.48
CA ASN A 208 -9.90 1.19 -2.14
C ASN A 208 -10.40 0.98 -0.70
N GLN A 209 -10.75 2.07 0.01
CA GLN A 209 -11.39 1.96 1.32
C GLN A 209 -12.75 1.28 1.18
N ILE A 210 -12.87 0.13 1.83
CA ILE A 210 -14.17 -0.53 2.00
C ILE A 210 -14.86 0.17 3.17
N ASN A 211 -15.76 1.12 2.86
CA ASN A 211 -16.57 1.84 3.85
C ASN A 211 -17.71 0.96 4.43
N THR A 212 -17.45 -0.33 4.64
CA THR A 212 -18.44 -1.22 5.20
C THR A 212 -18.04 -1.64 6.60
N SER A 213 -18.82 -1.18 7.58
CA SER A 213 -18.77 -1.64 8.98
C SER A 213 -19.28 -3.07 9.16
N LEU A 214 -19.51 -3.81 8.07
CA LEU A 214 -20.12 -5.13 8.11
C LEU A 214 -19.07 -6.18 8.46
N LYS A 215 -19.17 -6.69 9.70
CA LYS A 215 -18.48 -7.92 10.07
C LYS A 215 -19.20 -9.09 9.42
N LEU A 216 -18.52 -9.73 8.47
CA LEU A 216 -19.00 -10.95 7.86
C LEU A 216 -18.87 -12.10 8.87
N ILE A 217 -19.96 -12.82 9.09
CA ILE A 217 -19.98 -14.02 9.92
C ILE A 217 -20.00 -15.24 9.00
N LEU A 218 -18.94 -16.04 9.06
CA LEU A 218 -18.78 -17.26 8.30
C LEU A 218 -18.91 -18.46 9.22
N ASN A 219 -19.70 -19.45 8.81
CA ASN A 219 -19.75 -20.74 9.45
C ASN A 219 -19.02 -21.76 8.56
N ILE A 220 -17.95 -22.34 9.08
CA ILE A 220 -17.06 -23.22 8.32
C ILE A 220 -17.01 -24.59 8.97
N LYS A 221 -17.12 -25.63 8.13
CA LYS A 221 -16.98 -27.02 8.50
C LYS A 221 -15.65 -27.56 7.99
N LEU A 222 -14.85 -28.12 8.87
CA LEU A 222 -13.55 -28.72 8.59
C LEU A 222 -13.52 -30.16 9.06
N ASP A 223 -13.05 -31.07 8.20
CA ASP A 223 -12.76 -32.45 8.56
C ASP A 223 -11.63 -32.48 9.62
N ASN A 224 -11.88 -33.14 10.74
CA ASN A 224 -10.95 -33.24 11.87
C ASN A 224 -10.19 -34.58 11.94
N SER A 225 -10.29 -35.39 10.92
CA SER A 225 -9.54 -36.65 10.84
C SER A 225 -8.02 -36.46 10.82
N ASN A 226 -7.56 -35.28 10.41
CA ASN A 226 -6.15 -34.91 10.36
C ASN A 226 -5.87 -33.71 11.29
N ASN A 227 -5.28 -33.98 12.45
CA ASN A 227 -4.94 -32.94 13.44
C ASN A 227 -3.98 -31.89 12.92
N LEU A 228 -3.06 -32.24 12.02
CA LEU A 228 -2.15 -31.25 11.40
C LEU A 228 -2.91 -30.27 10.50
N LYS A 229 -3.90 -30.76 9.74
CA LYS A 229 -4.76 -29.89 8.91
C LYS A 229 -5.55 -28.93 9.79
N VAL A 230 -6.08 -29.39 10.90
CA VAL A 230 -6.81 -28.57 11.88
C VAL A 230 -5.89 -27.50 12.46
N SER A 231 -4.74 -27.87 13.00
CA SER A 231 -3.78 -26.95 13.61
C SER A 231 -3.26 -25.91 12.60
N ASN A 232 -2.97 -26.32 11.36
CA ASN A 232 -2.55 -25.39 10.31
C ASN A 232 -3.66 -24.42 9.93
N PHE A 233 -4.90 -24.86 9.84
CA PHE A 233 -6.03 -23.99 9.57
C PHE A 233 -6.20 -22.93 10.67
N GLU A 234 -6.18 -23.32 11.93
CA GLU A 234 -6.28 -22.40 13.07
C GLU A 234 -5.12 -21.42 13.12
N LYS A 235 -3.90 -21.87 12.80
CA LYS A 235 -2.73 -21.00 12.67
C LYS A 235 -2.96 -19.93 11.59
N ILE A 236 -3.43 -20.32 10.40
CA ILE A 236 -3.72 -19.41 9.29
C ILE A 236 -4.83 -18.43 9.67
N LEU A 237 -5.88 -18.87 10.37
CA LEU A 237 -6.91 -17.96 10.87
C LEU A 237 -6.35 -16.91 11.84
N ASN A 238 -5.39 -17.29 12.69
CA ASN A 238 -4.71 -16.34 13.57
C ASN A 238 -3.82 -15.35 12.83
N GLU A 239 -3.13 -15.81 11.78
CA GLU A 239 -2.19 -15.01 10.99
C GLU A 239 -2.88 -14.10 9.96
N THR A 240 -4.10 -14.43 9.53
CA THR A 240 -4.84 -13.64 8.54
C THR A 240 -5.33 -12.32 9.12
N ASP A 241 -4.89 -11.22 8.53
CA ASP A 241 -5.04 -9.87 9.08
C ASP A 241 -6.49 -9.43 9.33
N LEU A 242 -7.40 -9.72 8.41
CA LEU A 242 -8.79 -9.26 8.50
C LEU A 242 -9.71 -10.18 9.31
N ILE A 243 -9.23 -11.31 9.82
CA ILE A 243 -10.00 -12.12 10.77
C ILE A 243 -9.96 -11.43 12.13
N TYR A 244 -11.12 -10.93 12.56
CA TYR A 244 -11.29 -10.29 13.85
C TYR A 244 -11.22 -11.29 15.00
N ASP A 245 -11.94 -12.42 14.85
CA ASP A 245 -12.00 -13.50 15.81
C ASP A 245 -12.51 -14.80 15.17
N PHE A 246 -12.21 -15.93 15.78
CA PHE A 246 -12.83 -17.19 15.43
C PHE A 246 -12.94 -18.10 16.65
N PHE A 247 -13.90 -18.99 16.63
CA PHE A 247 -14.10 -19.98 17.69
C PHE A 247 -14.81 -21.21 17.15
N ILE A 248 -14.56 -22.33 17.81
CA ILE A 248 -15.25 -23.59 17.53
C ILE A 248 -16.62 -23.53 18.19
N THR A 249 -17.67 -23.63 17.38
CA THR A 249 -19.08 -23.64 17.88
C THR A 249 -19.57 -25.03 18.21
N LYS A 250 -19.04 -26.01 17.51
CA LYS A 250 -19.40 -27.43 17.68
C LYS A 250 -18.24 -28.29 17.15
N PHE A 251 -18.05 -29.42 17.78
CA PHE A 251 -17.22 -30.51 17.22
C PHE A 251 -17.98 -31.81 17.34
N ASP A 252 -17.78 -32.70 16.38
CA ASP A 252 -18.26 -34.05 16.42
C ASP A 252 -17.12 -35.05 16.06
N LYS A 253 -17.41 -36.33 15.91
CA LYS A 253 -16.40 -37.35 15.65
C LYS A 253 -15.55 -37.09 14.41
N ASN A 254 -16.14 -36.42 13.40
CA ASN A 254 -15.51 -36.27 12.08
C ASN A 254 -15.24 -34.80 11.70
N PHE A 255 -15.86 -33.82 12.38
CA PHE A 255 -15.82 -32.44 11.94
C PHE A 255 -15.74 -31.44 13.09
N ASN A 256 -14.98 -30.37 12.85
CA ASN A 256 -15.03 -29.15 13.64
C ASN A 256 -15.83 -28.08 12.91
N PHE A 257 -16.65 -27.35 13.64
CA PHE A 257 -17.46 -26.24 13.12
C PHE A 257 -16.96 -24.94 13.69
N TYR A 258 -16.48 -24.08 12.82
CA TYR A 258 -15.95 -22.77 13.18
C TYR A 258 -16.94 -21.68 12.87
N LYS A 259 -17.03 -20.69 13.75
CA LYS A 259 -17.61 -19.38 13.45
C LYS A 259 -16.48 -18.39 13.35
N ILE A 260 -16.33 -17.75 12.20
CA ILE A 260 -15.29 -16.79 11.91
C ILE A 260 -15.94 -15.42 11.73
N ILE A 261 -15.37 -14.40 12.39
CA ILE A 261 -15.75 -13.00 12.23
C ILE A 261 -14.68 -12.34 11.37
N TYR A 262 -15.06 -11.94 10.17
CA TYR A 262 -14.15 -11.42 9.15
C TYR A 262 -14.53 -9.97 8.77
N ASN A 263 -13.53 -9.08 8.71
CA ASN A 263 -13.70 -7.67 8.31
C ASN A 263 -13.43 -7.52 6.80
N GLY A 264 -14.35 -7.99 5.98
CA GLY A 264 -14.20 -7.93 4.52
C GLY A 264 -15.35 -8.61 3.81
N THR A 265 -15.23 -8.71 2.49
CA THR A 265 -16.21 -9.40 1.65
C THR A 265 -15.96 -10.90 1.61
N PRO A 266 -16.98 -11.73 1.26
CA PRO A 266 -16.79 -13.16 1.04
C PRO A 266 -15.67 -13.47 0.04
N ASP A 267 -15.61 -12.72 -1.07
CA ASP A 267 -14.62 -12.92 -2.12
C ASP A 267 -13.20 -12.68 -1.61
N ASN A 268 -12.98 -11.62 -0.83
CA ASN A 268 -11.69 -11.34 -0.21
C ASN A 268 -11.26 -12.43 0.78
N PHE A 269 -12.21 -13.02 1.50
CA PHE A 269 -11.93 -14.16 2.37
C PHE A 269 -11.50 -15.39 1.56
N LEU A 270 -12.22 -15.71 0.50
CA LEU A 270 -11.91 -16.84 -0.39
C LEU A 270 -10.54 -16.67 -1.04
N GLU A 271 -10.24 -15.49 -1.55
CA GLU A 271 -8.92 -15.17 -2.13
C GLU A 271 -7.80 -15.35 -1.10
N SER A 272 -7.98 -14.81 0.12
CA SER A 272 -7.00 -14.97 1.20
C SER A 272 -6.76 -16.43 1.55
N MET A 273 -7.81 -17.23 1.65
CA MET A 273 -7.68 -18.64 1.97
C MET A 273 -7.11 -19.48 0.81
N ASN A 274 -7.42 -19.10 -0.44
CA ASN A 274 -6.86 -19.77 -1.62
C ASN A 274 -5.34 -19.61 -1.72
N ASN A 275 -4.78 -18.50 -1.24
CA ASN A 275 -3.32 -18.30 -1.13
C ASN A 275 -2.65 -19.33 -0.20
N TYR A 276 -3.41 -19.89 0.74
CA TYR A 276 -3.00 -20.99 1.61
C TYR A 276 -3.49 -22.37 1.15
N HIS A 277 -3.98 -22.46 -0.12
CA HIS A 277 -4.49 -23.70 -0.74
C HIS A 277 -5.78 -24.26 -0.12
N TYR A 278 -6.53 -23.47 0.64
CA TYR A 278 -7.85 -23.86 1.12
C TYR A 278 -8.92 -23.52 0.11
N LYS A 279 -9.66 -24.52 -0.33
CA LYS A 279 -10.82 -24.38 -1.23
C LYS A 279 -12.09 -24.67 -0.46
N PHE A 280 -13.13 -23.91 -0.75
CA PHE A 280 -14.42 -24.02 -0.07
C PHE A 280 -15.50 -24.47 -1.03
N ASP A 281 -16.37 -25.35 -0.52
CA ASP A 281 -17.68 -25.62 -1.12
C ASP A 281 -18.71 -24.82 -0.33
N ILE A 282 -19.38 -23.90 -1.02
CA ILE A 282 -20.32 -22.98 -0.40
C ILE A 282 -21.72 -23.55 -0.57
N GLN A 283 -22.23 -24.18 0.49
CA GLN A 283 -23.58 -24.75 0.53
C GLN A 283 -24.45 -23.93 1.49
N ASN A 284 -25.30 -23.08 0.97
CA ASN A 284 -26.17 -22.19 1.77
C ASN A 284 -25.35 -21.30 2.74
N LYS A 285 -25.63 -21.45 4.05
CA LYS A 285 -24.95 -20.68 5.12
C LYS A 285 -23.74 -21.41 5.73
N LEU A 286 -23.40 -22.58 5.26
CA LEU A 286 -22.30 -23.38 5.75
C LEU A 286 -21.27 -23.58 4.65
N TRP A 287 -20.02 -23.25 4.93
CA TRP A 287 -18.91 -23.41 4.01
C TRP A 287 -18.09 -24.65 4.41
N VAL A 288 -17.83 -25.53 3.48
CA VAL A 288 -17.11 -26.80 3.73
C VAL A 288 -15.74 -26.72 3.09
N ILE A 289 -14.68 -26.97 3.86
CA ILE A 289 -13.32 -27.05 3.35
C ILE A 289 -13.11 -28.39 2.65
N LYS A 290 -12.63 -28.32 1.39
CA LYS A 290 -12.30 -29.49 0.55
C LYS A 290 -10.91 -30.02 0.81
#